data_5bd813822a94a8c3a9f0363de1ac085b
#
_entry.id   5bd813822a94a8c3a9f0363de1ac085b
#
_cell.length_a   1.000
_cell.length_b   1.000
_cell.length_c   1.000
_cell.angle_alpha   90.00
_cell.angle_beta   90.00
_cell.angle_gamma   90.00
#
_symmetry.space_group_name_H-M   'P 1'
#
loop_
_entity.id
_entity.type
_entity.pdbx_description
1 polymer ?
#
loop_
_entity_poly.entity_id
_entity_poly.type
_entity_poly.pdbx_seq_one_letter_code
_entity_poly.pdbx_strand_id
1 'polypeptide(L)'
;IRYALEGSVFMGGAVVQWLRDSLGIIRTSAAVEELANRVPDNGGVYLVPAFAGLGAPYWDPYARGTLVGLTRGSGASHIARAALESIAYQSLDVLECMATDAGIDIRELRVDGGATANDTLMQFQADILGVPVIRPVIAETTAMGAACLAGLAVGYWRDLAELNGRLRVDRRFEPAMDRARAGTLVREWRRALERSRRWIEK
;
A
#
# COMPACT_ATOMS: atom_id res chain seq x y z
N ILE A 1 17.62 24.05 4.83
CA ILE A 1 16.34 23.48 5.29
C ILE A 1 15.64 22.90 4.05
N ARG A 2 15.13 21.68 4.16
CA ARG A 2 14.26 21.05 3.16
C ARG A 2 12.95 20.69 3.82
N TYR A 3 11.86 20.79 3.09
CA TYR A 3 10.52 20.43 3.56
C TYR A 3 10.10 19.13 2.87
N ALA A 4 9.34 18.30 3.59
CA ALA A 4 8.71 17.10 3.07
C ALA A 4 7.22 17.14 3.41
N LEU A 5 6.39 16.68 2.49
CA LEU A 5 4.99 16.40 2.75
C LEU A 5 4.87 14.94 3.23
N GLU A 6 4.08 14.70 4.25
CA GLU A 6 3.85 13.37 4.81
C GLU A 6 2.37 13.02 4.73
N GLY A 7 2.07 11.80 4.33
CA GLY A 7 0.73 11.22 4.33
C GLY A 7 0.74 9.87 5.05
N SER A 8 -0.32 9.54 5.78
CA SER A 8 -0.42 8.33 6.58
C SER A 8 -1.55 7.42 6.11
N VAL A 9 -1.21 6.15 5.83
CA VAL A 9 -2.17 5.06 5.62
C VAL A 9 -2.38 4.35 6.95
N PHE A 10 -3.61 4.38 7.49
CA PHE A 10 -3.90 3.83 8.83
C PHE A 10 -3.78 2.30 8.89
N MET A 11 -4.17 1.61 7.81
CA MET A 11 -4.23 0.15 7.75
C MET A 11 -3.45 -0.39 6.55
N GLY A 12 -2.11 -0.35 6.64
CA GLY A 12 -1.21 -1.02 5.70
C GLY A 12 -1.09 -2.52 6.02
N GLY A 13 0.10 -2.98 6.40
CA GLY A 13 0.36 -4.38 6.77
C GLY A 13 -0.52 -4.93 7.90
N ALA A 14 -1.15 -4.07 8.70
CA ALA A 14 -2.08 -4.45 9.75
C ALA A 14 -3.31 -5.22 9.25
N VAL A 15 -3.76 -4.98 8.01
CA VAL A 15 -4.85 -5.77 7.41
C VAL A 15 -4.44 -7.23 7.21
N VAL A 16 -3.18 -7.50 6.88
CA VAL A 16 -2.66 -8.87 6.75
C VAL A 16 -2.56 -9.56 8.11
N GLN A 17 -2.15 -8.81 9.15
CA GLN A 17 -2.17 -9.32 10.53
C GLN A 17 -3.60 -9.68 10.97
N TRP A 18 -4.59 -8.85 10.63
CA TRP A 18 -5.98 -9.14 10.90
C TRP A 18 -6.49 -10.43 10.22
N LEU A 19 -6.08 -10.69 8.95
CA LEU A 19 -6.39 -11.96 8.27
C LEU A 19 -5.79 -13.17 9.01
N ARG A 20 -4.61 -13.00 9.61
CA ARG A 20 -3.91 -14.05 10.36
C ARG A 20 -4.51 -14.23 11.76
N ASP A 21 -4.58 -13.16 12.54
CA ASP A 21 -4.79 -13.23 13.98
C ASP A 21 -6.29 -13.25 14.36
N SER A 22 -7.14 -12.59 13.56
CA SER A 22 -8.56 -12.47 13.84
C SER A 22 -9.42 -13.39 12.97
N LEU A 23 -9.17 -13.45 11.65
CA LEU A 23 -9.93 -14.33 10.77
C LEU A 23 -9.34 -15.74 10.68
N GLY A 24 -8.05 -15.93 10.97
CA GLY A 24 -7.40 -17.23 10.94
C GLY A 24 -7.31 -17.88 9.54
N ILE A 25 -7.47 -17.10 8.46
CA ILE A 25 -7.46 -17.64 7.08
C ILE A 25 -6.05 -17.81 6.52
N ILE A 26 -5.03 -17.27 7.18
CA ILE A 26 -3.62 -17.50 6.91
C ILE A 26 -2.87 -17.81 8.22
N ARG A 27 -1.77 -18.56 8.16
CA ARG A 27 -0.95 -18.90 9.34
C ARG A 27 0.20 -17.93 9.56
N THR A 28 0.75 -17.37 8.49
CA THR A 28 1.84 -16.38 8.52
C THR A 28 1.50 -15.23 7.58
N SER A 29 2.07 -14.07 7.80
CA SER A 29 1.84 -12.91 6.91
C SER A 29 2.31 -13.18 5.47
N ALA A 30 3.38 -13.96 5.27
CA ALA A 30 3.85 -14.34 3.95
C ALA A 30 2.85 -15.23 3.17
N ALA A 31 2.05 -16.03 3.87
CA ALA A 31 1.07 -16.91 3.23
C ALA A 31 -0.08 -16.16 2.53
N VAL A 32 -0.24 -14.85 2.78
CA VAL A 32 -1.28 -14.04 2.13
C VAL A 32 -1.11 -13.99 0.63
N GLU A 33 0.13 -13.90 0.15
CA GLU A 33 0.43 -13.82 -1.28
C GLU A 33 0.05 -15.11 -2.01
N GLU A 34 0.45 -16.26 -1.48
CA GLU A 34 0.07 -17.57 -2.04
C GLU A 34 -1.45 -17.72 -2.07
N LEU A 35 -2.14 -17.36 -0.97
CA LEU A 35 -3.59 -17.45 -0.90
C LEU A 35 -4.28 -16.51 -1.91
N ALA A 36 -3.82 -15.28 -2.02
CA ALA A 36 -4.37 -14.29 -2.96
C ALA A 36 -4.16 -14.69 -4.42
N ASN A 37 -3.05 -15.36 -4.73
CA ASN A 37 -2.71 -15.79 -6.09
C ASN A 37 -3.44 -17.08 -6.55
N ARG A 38 -4.28 -17.69 -5.70
CA ARG A 38 -5.16 -18.79 -6.10
C ARG A 38 -6.35 -18.34 -6.97
N VAL A 39 -6.57 -17.03 -7.05
CA VAL A 39 -7.61 -16.41 -7.89
C VAL A 39 -6.99 -15.38 -8.83
N PRO A 40 -7.52 -15.19 -10.02
CA PRO A 40 -6.96 -14.28 -11.02
C PRO A 40 -7.12 -12.80 -10.62
N ASP A 41 -8.17 -12.49 -9.87
CA ASP A 41 -8.50 -11.15 -9.38
C ASP A 41 -9.33 -11.23 -8.09
N ASN A 42 -9.82 -10.11 -7.60
CA ASN A 42 -10.61 -10.04 -6.38
C ASN A 42 -12.07 -10.53 -6.55
N GLY A 43 -12.50 -10.94 -7.75
CA GLY A 43 -13.86 -11.40 -8.02
C GLY A 43 -14.95 -10.35 -7.72
N GLY A 44 -14.61 -9.06 -7.76
CA GLY A 44 -15.51 -7.96 -7.38
C GLY A 44 -15.60 -7.72 -5.87
N VAL A 45 -14.79 -8.42 -5.08
CA VAL A 45 -14.74 -8.25 -3.61
C VAL A 45 -13.79 -7.11 -3.26
N TYR A 46 -14.25 -6.15 -2.48
CA TYR A 46 -13.44 -5.05 -1.94
C TYR A 46 -13.47 -5.06 -0.43
N LEU A 47 -12.32 -4.94 0.19
CA LEU A 47 -12.15 -4.76 1.63
C LEU A 47 -11.68 -3.34 1.91
N VAL A 48 -12.47 -2.58 2.64
CA VAL A 48 -12.09 -1.27 3.18
C VAL A 48 -11.66 -1.48 4.63
N PRO A 49 -10.36 -1.43 4.97
CA PRO A 49 -9.88 -1.79 6.30
C PRO A 49 -9.94 -0.59 7.27
N ALA A 50 -11.08 0.08 7.34
CA ALA A 50 -11.30 1.24 8.22
C ALA A 50 -11.51 0.82 9.69
N PHE A 51 -10.63 -0.06 10.23
CA PHE A 51 -10.79 -0.62 11.58
C PHE A 51 -10.71 0.43 12.69
N ALA A 52 -9.98 1.52 12.45
CA ALA A 52 -9.85 2.66 13.35
C ALA A 52 -10.38 3.97 12.71
N GLY A 53 -11.29 3.86 11.73
CA GLY A 53 -11.72 4.97 10.91
C GLY A 53 -10.85 5.16 9.66
N LEU A 54 -11.09 6.24 8.94
CA LEU A 54 -10.35 6.63 7.73
C LEU A 54 -9.54 7.91 8.01
N GLY A 55 -8.27 7.91 7.61
CA GLY A 55 -7.39 9.08 7.61
C GLY A 55 -7.57 9.94 6.36
N ALA A 56 -6.50 10.62 5.95
CA ALA A 56 -6.48 11.43 4.73
C ALA A 56 -6.81 10.57 3.50
N PRO A 57 -7.55 11.14 2.52
CA PRO A 57 -8.17 12.46 2.49
C PRO A 57 -9.56 12.52 3.15
N TYR A 58 -10.06 11.43 3.71
CA TYR A 58 -11.46 11.25 4.11
C TYR A 58 -11.79 11.80 5.49
N TRP A 59 -10.85 11.70 6.43
CA TRP A 59 -10.96 12.18 7.82
C TRP A 59 -12.26 11.76 8.51
N ASP A 60 -12.62 10.47 8.40
CA ASP A 60 -13.84 9.90 8.96
C ASP A 60 -13.54 8.92 10.11
N PRO A 61 -13.57 9.37 11.39
CA PRO A 61 -13.35 8.50 12.54
C PRO A 61 -14.51 7.53 12.80
N TYR A 62 -15.66 7.75 12.16
CA TYR A 62 -16.87 6.92 12.29
C TYR A 62 -16.96 5.81 11.25
N ALA A 63 -16.09 5.82 10.24
CA ALA A 63 -15.99 4.72 9.29
C ALA A 63 -15.56 3.43 10.00
N ARG A 64 -16.00 2.27 9.48
CA ARG A 64 -15.59 0.95 9.96
C ARG A 64 -15.22 0.02 8.84
N GLY A 65 -14.43 -1.01 9.18
CA GLY A 65 -14.02 -2.06 8.25
C GLY A 65 -15.23 -2.65 7.55
N THR A 66 -15.17 -2.71 6.21
CA THR A 66 -16.31 -3.11 5.37
C THR A 66 -15.83 -4.02 4.26
N LEU A 67 -16.56 -5.11 4.05
CA LEU A 67 -16.35 -6.06 2.96
C LEU A 67 -17.58 -6.03 2.06
N VAL A 68 -17.39 -5.71 0.78
CA VAL A 68 -18.49 -5.63 -0.20
C VAL A 68 -18.21 -6.49 -1.43
N GLY A 69 -19.24 -6.75 -2.23
CA GLY A 69 -19.09 -7.50 -3.49
C GLY A 69 -19.06 -9.02 -3.34
N LEU A 70 -19.36 -9.55 -2.15
CA LEU A 70 -19.40 -11.00 -1.91
C LEU A 70 -20.52 -11.66 -2.72
N THR A 71 -20.18 -12.78 -3.34
CA THR A 71 -21.10 -13.69 -4.00
C THR A 71 -20.96 -15.09 -3.37
N ARG A 72 -21.82 -16.04 -3.77
CA ARG A 72 -21.68 -17.44 -3.33
C ARG A 72 -20.33 -18.07 -3.72
N GLY A 73 -19.68 -17.57 -4.78
CA GLY A 73 -18.37 -18.04 -5.22
C GLY A 73 -17.19 -17.38 -4.51
N SER A 74 -17.43 -16.36 -3.67
CA SER A 74 -16.37 -15.67 -2.97
C SER A 74 -15.85 -16.50 -1.79
N GLY A 75 -14.54 -16.65 -1.68
CA GLY A 75 -13.89 -17.42 -0.62
C GLY A 75 -12.65 -16.69 -0.05
N ALA A 76 -11.91 -17.37 0.82
CA ALA A 76 -10.74 -16.81 1.52
C ALA A 76 -9.70 -16.19 0.57
N SER A 77 -9.50 -16.77 -0.61
CA SER A 77 -8.56 -16.24 -1.62
C SER A 77 -8.97 -14.88 -2.15
N HIS A 78 -10.27 -14.66 -2.39
CA HIS A 78 -10.79 -13.35 -2.82
C HIS A 78 -10.65 -12.31 -1.69
N ILE A 79 -10.87 -12.71 -0.43
CA ILE A 79 -10.69 -11.82 0.73
C ILE A 79 -9.21 -11.46 0.90
N ALA A 80 -8.31 -12.44 0.78
CA ALA A 80 -6.87 -12.20 0.85
C ALA A 80 -6.40 -11.27 -0.28
N ARG A 81 -6.91 -11.46 -1.50
CA ARG A 81 -6.64 -10.59 -2.64
C ARG A 81 -7.13 -9.18 -2.40
N ALA A 82 -8.38 -9.01 -1.98
CA ALA A 82 -8.97 -7.71 -1.66
C ALA A 82 -8.21 -7.00 -0.52
N ALA A 83 -7.69 -7.73 0.46
CA ALA A 83 -6.88 -7.16 1.53
C ALA A 83 -5.54 -6.61 1.02
N LEU A 84 -4.81 -7.34 0.17
CA LEU A 84 -3.60 -6.82 -0.47
C LEU A 84 -3.89 -5.60 -1.35
N GLU A 85 -4.92 -5.70 -2.19
CA GLU A 85 -5.31 -4.59 -3.06
C GLU A 85 -5.73 -3.34 -2.28
N SER A 86 -6.34 -3.50 -1.10
CA SER A 86 -6.74 -2.38 -0.24
C SER A 86 -5.57 -1.51 0.22
N ILE A 87 -4.38 -2.09 0.39
CA ILE A 87 -3.16 -1.36 0.74
C ILE A 87 -2.76 -0.44 -0.42
N ALA A 88 -2.79 -0.96 -1.65
CA ALA A 88 -2.46 -0.19 -2.83
C ALA A 88 -3.46 0.96 -3.10
N TYR A 89 -4.76 0.70 -2.91
CA TYR A 89 -5.78 1.74 -3.07
C TYR A 89 -5.65 2.86 -2.03
N GLN A 90 -5.41 2.52 -0.76
CA GLN A 90 -5.19 3.55 0.27
C GLN A 90 -3.94 4.38 -0.04
N SER A 91 -2.87 3.74 -0.53
CA SER A 91 -1.66 4.44 -0.95
C SER A 91 -1.94 5.39 -2.12
N LEU A 92 -2.75 4.96 -3.11
CA LEU A 92 -3.18 5.81 -4.21
C LEU A 92 -3.93 7.05 -3.69
N ASP A 93 -4.94 6.87 -2.84
CA ASP A 93 -5.76 7.97 -2.31
C ASP A 93 -4.89 9.02 -1.58
N VAL A 94 -3.93 8.58 -0.78
CA VAL A 94 -2.99 9.47 -0.08
C VAL A 94 -2.05 10.17 -1.05
N LEU A 95 -1.47 9.44 -2.01
CA LEU A 95 -0.51 9.99 -2.97
C LEU A 95 -1.18 10.99 -3.94
N GLU A 96 -2.42 10.75 -4.37
CA GLU A 96 -3.18 11.71 -5.18
C GLU A 96 -3.43 13.01 -4.40
N CYS A 97 -3.78 12.92 -3.12
CA CYS A 97 -3.94 14.08 -2.25
C CYS A 97 -2.62 14.85 -2.12
N MET A 98 -1.52 14.15 -1.80
CA MET A 98 -0.18 14.75 -1.67
C MET A 98 0.29 15.40 -2.98
N ALA A 99 0.08 14.77 -4.12
CA ALA A 99 0.43 15.32 -5.44
C ALA A 99 -0.35 16.61 -5.73
N THR A 100 -1.65 16.62 -5.40
CA THR A 100 -2.52 17.79 -5.55
C THR A 100 -2.06 18.94 -4.66
N ASP A 101 -1.79 18.66 -3.38
CA ASP A 101 -1.37 19.67 -2.41
C ASP A 101 0.02 20.26 -2.72
N ALA A 102 0.92 19.43 -3.23
CA ALA A 102 2.27 19.86 -3.59
C ALA A 102 2.38 20.44 -5.01
N GLY A 103 1.38 20.24 -5.86
CA GLY A 103 1.41 20.64 -7.28
C GLY A 103 2.50 19.90 -8.08
N ILE A 104 2.77 18.64 -7.76
CA ILE A 104 3.81 17.82 -8.40
C ILE A 104 3.24 16.55 -9.00
N ASP A 105 3.91 16.05 -10.05
CA ASP A 105 3.64 14.72 -10.58
C ASP A 105 4.52 13.69 -9.91
N ILE A 106 3.91 12.59 -9.44
CA ILE A 106 4.64 11.44 -8.91
C ILE A 106 5.19 10.64 -10.08
N ARG A 107 6.51 10.48 -10.16
CA ARG A 107 7.18 9.78 -11.26
C ARG A 107 7.56 8.34 -10.93
N GLU A 108 7.76 8.05 -9.66
CA GLU A 108 8.07 6.72 -9.13
C GLU A 108 7.71 6.67 -7.65
N LEU A 109 7.43 5.47 -7.14
CA LEU A 109 7.24 5.21 -5.72
C LEU A 109 8.37 4.31 -5.22
N ARG A 110 9.14 4.78 -4.25
CA ARG A 110 10.11 3.97 -3.51
C ARG A 110 9.46 3.42 -2.27
N VAL A 111 9.61 2.12 -2.03
CA VAL A 111 8.93 1.39 -0.96
C VAL A 111 9.91 0.73 -0.03
N ASP A 112 9.54 0.58 1.24
CA ASP A 112 10.31 -0.15 2.26
C ASP A 112 9.40 -0.86 3.26
N GLY A 113 10.02 -1.58 4.20
CA GLY A 113 9.32 -2.34 5.22
C GLY A 113 8.85 -3.72 4.78
N GLY A 114 8.36 -4.51 5.73
CA GLY A 114 8.07 -5.94 5.54
C GLY A 114 7.01 -6.26 4.48
N ALA A 115 6.04 -5.37 4.25
CA ALA A 115 5.00 -5.58 3.22
C ALA A 115 5.56 -5.59 1.79
N THR A 116 6.72 -4.96 1.56
CA THR A 116 7.34 -4.87 0.24
C THR A 116 7.91 -6.18 -0.27
N ALA A 117 8.06 -7.19 0.59
CA ALA A 117 8.44 -8.55 0.20
C ALA A 117 7.37 -9.23 -0.68
N ASN A 118 6.12 -8.73 -0.66
CA ASN A 118 5.01 -9.28 -1.43
C ASN A 118 5.03 -8.71 -2.85
N ASP A 119 5.43 -9.54 -3.82
CA ASP A 119 5.55 -9.14 -5.23
C ASP A 119 4.19 -8.82 -5.86
N THR A 120 3.14 -9.55 -5.47
CA THR A 120 1.76 -9.33 -5.95
C THR A 120 1.25 -7.95 -5.54
N LEU A 121 1.51 -7.55 -4.28
CA LEU A 121 1.17 -6.21 -3.79
C LEU A 121 1.98 -5.14 -4.54
N MET A 122 3.29 -5.33 -4.70
CA MET A 122 4.15 -4.35 -5.38
C MET A 122 3.76 -4.14 -6.85
N GLN A 123 3.46 -5.23 -7.56
CA GLN A 123 3.00 -5.13 -8.95
C GLN A 123 1.64 -4.42 -9.02
N PHE A 124 0.69 -4.81 -8.15
CA PHE A 124 -0.63 -4.16 -8.13
C PHE A 124 -0.53 -2.67 -7.75
N GLN A 125 0.37 -2.33 -6.85
CA GLN A 125 0.66 -0.93 -6.49
C GLN A 125 1.15 -0.13 -7.71
N ALA A 126 2.10 -0.67 -8.48
CA ALA A 126 2.58 -0.04 -9.72
C ALA A 126 1.44 0.12 -10.74
N ASP A 127 0.63 -0.91 -10.90
CA ASP A 127 -0.49 -0.95 -11.85
C ASP A 127 -1.54 0.12 -11.51
N ILE A 128 -1.94 0.23 -10.26
CA ILE A 128 -2.97 1.18 -9.81
C ILE A 128 -2.46 2.62 -9.87
N LEU A 129 -1.23 2.87 -9.41
CA LEU A 129 -0.61 4.20 -9.46
C LEU A 129 -0.27 4.64 -10.88
N GLY A 130 0.06 3.69 -11.76
CA GLY A 130 0.54 3.99 -13.12
C GLY A 130 1.95 4.55 -13.15
N VAL A 131 2.73 4.34 -12.10
CA VAL A 131 4.14 4.70 -12.00
C VAL A 131 4.95 3.52 -11.47
N PRO A 132 6.25 3.46 -11.78
CA PRO A 132 7.10 2.39 -11.27
C PRO A 132 7.17 2.37 -9.75
N VAL A 133 7.14 1.15 -9.18
CA VAL A 133 7.43 0.90 -7.76
C VAL A 133 8.83 0.30 -7.64
N ILE A 134 9.66 0.89 -6.79
CA ILE A 134 11.07 0.54 -6.64
C ILE A 134 11.31 0.00 -5.22
N ARG A 135 11.68 -1.28 -5.15
CA ARG A 135 12.06 -1.95 -3.90
C ARG A 135 13.57 -1.95 -3.77
N PRO A 136 14.13 -1.46 -2.66
CA PRO A 136 15.57 -1.54 -2.39
C PRO A 136 15.95 -2.94 -1.90
N VAL A 137 17.24 -3.29 -2.00
CA VAL A 137 17.80 -4.52 -1.43
C VAL A 137 17.64 -4.55 0.10
N ILE A 138 17.80 -3.38 0.73
CA ILE A 138 17.65 -3.24 2.18
C ILE A 138 16.24 -2.68 2.44
N ALA A 139 15.36 -3.52 2.98
CA ALA A 139 13.98 -3.14 3.26
C ALA A 139 13.80 -2.28 4.53
N GLU A 140 14.80 -2.26 5.44
CA GLU A 140 14.78 -1.47 6.68
C GLU A 140 15.43 -0.11 6.45
N THR A 141 14.82 0.73 5.62
CA THR A 141 15.43 2.00 5.19
C THR A 141 15.48 3.05 6.31
N THR A 142 14.59 2.97 7.30
CA THR A 142 14.61 3.89 8.46
C THR A 142 15.89 3.73 9.27
N ALA A 143 16.25 2.48 9.63
CA ALA A 143 17.49 2.19 10.34
C ALA A 143 18.72 2.53 9.50
N MET A 144 18.68 2.20 8.21
CA MET A 144 19.73 2.57 7.25
C MET A 144 19.90 4.09 7.17
N GLY A 145 18.83 4.84 7.09
CA GLY A 145 18.85 6.31 7.02
C GLY A 145 19.50 6.92 8.26
N ALA A 146 19.15 6.43 9.45
CA ALA A 146 19.80 6.87 10.69
C ALA A 146 21.30 6.57 10.70
N ALA A 147 21.71 5.36 10.28
CA ALA A 147 23.11 4.99 10.16
C ALA A 147 23.86 5.86 9.14
N CYS A 148 23.26 6.15 7.99
CA CYS A 148 23.81 7.03 6.97
C CYS A 148 24.03 8.47 7.49
N LEU A 149 23.05 9.03 8.20
CA LEU A 149 23.18 10.36 8.81
C LEU A 149 24.28 10.40 9.86
N ALA A 150 24.36 9.39 10.72
CA ALA A 150 25.45 9.26 11.69
C ALA A 150 26.81 9.17 11.00
N GLY A 151 26.94 8.35 9.96
CA GLY A 151 28.18 8.19 9.19
C GLY A 151 28.63 9.49 8.50
N LEU A 152 27.68 10.28 7.97
CA LEU A 152 27.98 11.61 7.43
C LEU A 152 28.48 12.57 8.52
N ALA A 153 27.85 12.55 9.70
CA ALA A 153 28.20 13.43 10.80
C ALA A 153 29.61 13.20 11.33
N VAL A 154 30.08 11.94 11.35
CA VAL A 154 31.42 11.57 11.80
C VAL A 154 32.46 11.44 10.67
N GLY A 155 32.10 11.79 9.43
CA GLY A 155 33.00 11.76 8.28
C GLY A 155 33.31 10.35 7.74
N TYR A 156 32.54 9.33 8.08
CA TYR A 156 32.64 7.99 7.50
C TYR A 156 32.24 7.99 6.01
N TRP A 157 31.21 8.77 5.66
CA TRP A 157 30.82 9.08 4.28
C TRP A 157 31.18 10.52 3.98
N ARG A 158 31.71 10.79 2.78
CA ARG A 158 32.10 12.16 2.39
C ARG A 158 30.90 13.07 2.19
N ASP A 159 29.89 12.55 1.51
CA ASP A 159 28.72 13.33 1.10
C ASP A 159 27.52 12.41 0.72
N LEU A 160 26.39 13.04 0.43
CA LEU A 160 25.17 12.35 0.00
C LEU A 160 25.33 11.66 -1.37
N ALA A 161 26.21 12.14 -2.24
CA ALA A 161 26.42 11.54 -3.57
C ALA A 161 27.08 10.15 -3.44
N GLU A 162 28.04 10.01 -2.53
CA GLU A 162 28.63 8.72 -2.21
C GLU A 162 27.58 7.74 -1.67
N LEU A 163 26.69 8.18 -0.79
CA LEU A 163 25.60 7.36 -0.25
C LEU A 163 24.61 6.92 -1.35
N ASN A 164 24.20 7.85 -2.21
CA ASN A 164 23.27 7.55 -3.29
C ASN A 164 23.83 6.51 -4.27
N GLY A 165 25.14 6.51 -4.50
CA GLY A 165 25.81 5.50 -5.32
C GLY A 165 25.83 4.09 -4.72
N ARG A 166 25.53 3.96 -3.42
CA ARG A 166 25.49 2.68 -2.69
C ARG A 166 24.09 2.10 -2.53
N LEU A 167 23.05 2.88 -2.77
CA LEU A 167 21.67 2.41 -2.72
C LEU A 167 21.43 1.44 -3.89
N ARG A 168 21.22 0.16 -3.56
CA ARG A 168 20.96 -0.88 -4.55
C ARG A 168 19.46 -1.15 -4.64
N VAL A 169 18.98 -1.22 -5.88
CA VAL A 169 17.62 -1.64 -6.19
C VAL A 169 17.60 -3.17 -6.27
N ASP A 170 16.68 -3.80 -5.54
CA ASP A 170 16.36 -5.23 -5.66
C ASP A 170 15.49 -5.45 -6.89
N ARG A 171 14.37 -4.76 -6.93
CA ARG A 171 13.40 -4.91 -8.04
C ARG A 171 12.68 -3.61 -8.34
N ARG A 172 12.41 -3.41 -9.65
CA ARG A 172 11.56 -2.36 -10.19
C ARG A 172 10.33 -3.02 -10.80
N PHE A 173 9.15 -2.62 -10.36
CA PHE A 173 7.86 -3.10 -10.86
C PHE A 173 7.31 -2.01 -11.77
N GLU A 174 7.23 -2.31 -13.06
CA GLU A 174 6.63 -1.40 -14.03
C GLU A 174 5.12 -1.60 -14.11
N PRO A 175 4.33 -0.53 -14.33
CA PRO A 175 2.91 -0.66 -14.58
C PRO A 175 2.65 -1.57 -15.81
N ALA A 176 1.87 -2.62 -15.63
CA ALA A 176 1.54 -3.59 -16.67
C ALA A 176 0.04 -3.64 -16.98
N MET A 177 -0.80 -3.12 -16.07
CA MET A 177 -2.25 -3.09 -16.24
C MET A 177 -2.67 -1.95 -17.17
N ASP A 178 -3.65 -2.24 -18.03
CA ASP A 178 -4.31 -1.22 -18.84
C ASP A 178 -4.93 -0.12 -17.97
N ARG A 179 -4.76 1.13 -18.36
CA ARG A 179 -5.21 2.31 -17.58
C ARG A 179 -6.72 2.40 -17.45
N ALA A 180 -7.49 1.93 -18.42
CA ALA A 180 -8.95 1.90 -18.34
C ALA A 180 -9.41 0.86 -17.31
N ARG A 181 -8.73 -0.30 -17.24
CA ARG A 181 -8.95 -1.32 -16.21
C ARG A 181 -8.59 -0.79 -14.83
N ALA A 182 -7.42 -0.19 -14.64
CA ALA A 182 -7.01 0.42 -13.38
C ALA A 182 -8.03 1.47 -12.92
N GLY A 183 -8.46 2.37 -13.81
CA GLY A 183 -9.49 3.35 -13.51
C GLY A 183 -10.85 2.75 -13.13
N THR A 184 -11.20 1.59 -13.68
CA THR A 184 -12.42 0.88 -13.29
C THR A 184 -12.30 0.32 -11.87
N LEU A 185 -11.17 -0.32 -11.53
CA LEU A 185 -10.91 -0.84 -10.20
C LEU A 185 -10.90 0.27 -9.13
N VAL A 186 -10.30 1.42 -9.43
CA VAL A 186 -10.29 2.58 -8.54
C VAL A 186 -11.72 3.14 -8.32
N ARG A 187 -12.55 3.20 -9.35
CA ARG A 187 -13.95 3.62 -9.18
C ARG A 187 -14.73 2.67 -8.26
N GLU A 188 -14.55 1.37 -8.43
CA GLU A 188 -15.21 0.37 -7.58
C GLU A 188 -14.67 0.42 -6.14
N TRP A 189 -13.37 0.63 -5.94
CA TRP A 189 -12.78 0.90 -4.63
C TRP A 189 -13.46 2.10 -3.95
N ARG A 190 -13.57 3.24 -4.63
CA ARG A 190 -14.20 4.44 -4.08
C ARG A 190 -15.68 4.20 -3.76
N ARG A 191 -16.39 3.39 -4.55
CA ARG A 191 -17.75 2.96 -4.23
C ARG A 191 -17.83 2.10 -2.97
N ALA A 192 -16.88 1.19 -2.78
CA ALA A 192 -16.78 0.37 -1.57
C ALA A 192 -16.48 1.24 -0.35
N LEU A 193 -15.54 2.17 -0.49
CA LEU A 193 -15.14 3.10 0.56
C LEU A 193 -16.31 3.97 1.03
N GLU A 194 -17.13 4.51 0.13
CA GLU A 194 -18.31 5.28 0.51
C GLU A 194 -19.30 4.49 1.38
N ARG A 195 -19.36 3.16 1.26
CA ARG A 195 -20.21 2.30 2.08
C ARG A 195 -19.66 2.04 3.49
N SER A 196 -18.40 2.30 3.71
CA SER A 196 -17.75 2.18 5.02
C SER A 196 -17.87 3.44 5.87
N ARG A 197 -18.16 4.58 5.22
CA ARG A 197 -18.19 5.88 5.86
C ARG A 197 -19.39 6.05 6.78
N ARG A 198 -19.19 6.82 7.84
CA ARG A 198 -20.24 7.20 8.80
C ARG A 198 -21.01 6.00 9.33
N TRP A 199 -20.33 4.88 9.50
CA TRP A 199 -20.94 3.63 9.99
C TRP A 199 -21.47 3.75 11.42
N ILE A 200 -20.74 4.48 12.28
CA ILE A 200 -21.19 4.79 13.64
C ILE A 200 -22.02 6.07 13.59
N GLU A 201 -23.22 5.98 14.09
CA GLU A 201 -24.09 7.13 14.34
C GLU A 201 -23.60 7.87 15.60
N LYS A 202 -23.73 9.22 15.59
CA LYS A 202 -23.37 10.06 16.74
C LYS A 202 -24.49 10.05 17.77
#